data_8397026f779e7340af8b844fac80241f
#
_entry.id   8397026f779e7340af8b844fac80241f
#
_cell.length_a   1.000
_cell.length_b   1.000
_cell.length_c   1.000
_cell.angle_alpha   90.00
_cell.angle_beta   90.00
_cell.angle_gamma   90.00
#
_symmetry.space_group_name_H-M   'P 1'
#
loop_
_entity.id
_entity.type
_entity.pdbx_description
1 polymer ?
#
loop_
_entity_poly.entity_id
_entity_poly.type
_entity_poly.pdbx_seq_one_letter_code
_entity_poly.pdbx_strand_id
1 'polypeptide(L)'
;TSSLVGSEMCIRDRSIAEVIIKNTSNANERQDFWEKAELNLLMALMHYVATQTIPGTTELLPIQQRSLGTIYRMLSNESFADLERRFEALPKDHPALAPYGIFKLANRQIWGNIAIGLGNRLSVFQNPLVDKITSYNEIDLTLPGQKPCAYFCCISAQDSSLEFLSSLFFSQLFARLIEYGRRHGKHGRLPMTVNVCLEEFCNIGKLPDFKRVLNFCRGSGIFCQLIVQSIPQLQDRYPKTEWEELIGCTDIQICLGCNDVDTATYISKKCGMVTIKVENNQMPLLPLFSPVYNSTRPYSQTKSNTQRALMLPDEIMRMDNRESLVLLLSLIHISEPTRLDVI
;
A
#
# COMPACT_ATOMS: atom_id res chain seq x y z
N THR A 1 -31.04 4.70 -13.06
CA THR A 1 -29.75 4.17 -13.59
C THR A 1 -28.72 5.26 -13.88
N SER A 2 -29.10 6.45 -14.34
CA SER A 2 -28.16 7.55 -14.60
C SER A 2 -27.49 8.11 -13.34
N SER A 3 -28.17 8.14 -12.21
CA SER A 3 -27.65 8.64 -10.93
C SER A 3 -26.58 7.71 -10.32
N LEU A 4 -26.70 6.41 -10.49
CA LEU A 4 -25.71 5.43 -10.03
C LEU A 4 -24.42 5.48 -10.84
N VAL A 5 -24.52 5.67 -12.17
CA VAL A 5 -23.34 5.81 -13.04
C VAL A 5 -22.55 7.09 -12.71
N GLY A 6 -23.25 8.18 -12.41
CA GLY A 6 -22.60 9.43 -11.96
C GLY A 6 -21.89 9.27 -10.61
N SER A 7 -22.47 8.52 -9.65
CA SER A 7 -21.85 8.28 -8.34
C SER A 7 -20.60 7.37 -8.42
N GLU A 8 -20.60 6.35 -9.30
CA GLU A 8 -19.44 5.48 -9.51
C GLU A 8 -18.27 6.23 -10.18
N MET A 9 -18.54 7.12 -11.12
CA MET A 9 -17.51 7.97 -11.73
C MET A 9 -16.89 8.89 -10.69
N CYS A 10 -17.70 9.53 -9.84
CA CYS A 10 -17.22 10.39 -8.76
C CYS A 10 -16.35 9.63 -7.72
N ILE A 11 -16.73 8.41 -7.35
CA ILE A 11 -15.94 7.59 -6.41
C ILE A 11 -14.59 7.22 -7.00
N ARG A 12 -14.55 6.85 -8.28
CA ARG A 12 -13.32 6.50 -8.98
C ARG A 12 -12.39 7.69 -9.15
N ASP A 13 -12.91 8.83 -9.57
CA ASP A 13 -12.13 10.06 -9.75
C ASP A 13 -11.55 10.54 -8.44
N ARG A 14 -12.30 10.42 -7.35
CA ARG A 14 -11.80 10.68 -6.01
C ARG A 14 -10.65 9.74 -5.62
N SER A 15 -10.78 8.45 -5.89
CA SER A 15 -9.71 7.47 -5.63
C SER A 15 -8.43 7.82 -6.39
N ILE A 16 -8.53 8.20 -7.66
CA ILE A 16 -7.39 8.65 -8.47
C ILE A 16 -6.73 9.89 -7.85
N ALA A 17 -7.54 10.90 -7.52
CA ALA A 17 -7.05 12.13 -6.92
C ALA A 17 -6.37 11.88 -5.56
N GLU A 18 -6.94 11.02 -4.70
CA GLU A 18 -6.35 10.63 -3.42
C GLU A 18 -5.01 9.91 -3.59
N VAL A 19 -4.87 9.01 -4.58
CA VAL A 19 -3.60 8.35 -4.90
C VAL A 19 -2.53 9.37 -5.27
N ILE A 20 -2.85 10.33 -6.13
CA ILE A 20 -1.93 11.39 -6.56
C ILE A 20 -1.49 12.22 -5.35
N ILE A 21 -2.43 12.75 -4.59
CA ILE A 21 -2.13 13.61 -3.42
C ILE A 21 -1.29 12.86 -2.39
N LYS A 22 -1.68 11.65 -1.98
CA LYS A 22 -0.99 10.89 -0.92
C LYS A 22 0.42 10.44 -1.32
N ASN A 23 0.68 10.15 -2.59
CA ASN A 23 2.01 9.75 -3.05
C ASN A 23 2.95 10.91 -3.32
N THR A 24 2.43 12.13 -3.41
CA THR A 24 3.22 13.33 -3.64
C THR A 24 3.30 14.24 -2.42
N SER A 25 2.77 13.80 -1.28
CA SER A 25 2.80 14.52 0.00
C SER A 25 4.04 14.17 0.81
N ASN A 26 4.67 15.18 1.41
CA ASN A 26 5.70 14.97 2.42
C ASN A 26 5.08 14.64 3.77
N ALA A 27 5.69 13.75 4.55
CA ALA A 27 5.15 13.13 5.77
C ALA A 27 4.88 14.07 6.98
N ASN A 28 4.77 15.38 6.81
CA ASN A 28 4.55 16.33 7.89
C ASN A 28 3.05 16.55 8.20
N GLU A 29 2.65 16.27 9.42
CA GLU A 29 1.26 16.29 9.95
C GLU A 29 0.50 17.63 9.84
N ARG A 30 1.13 18.74 9.45
CA ARG A 30 0.49 20.08 9.35
C ARG A 30 -0.16 20.38 7.99
N GLN A 31 -0.20 19.41 7.07
CA GLN A 31 -0.62 19.65 5.69
C GLN A 31 -2.07 19.30 5.36
N ASP A 32 -2.87 18.84 6.33
CA ASP A 32 -4.24 18.33 6.09
C ASP A 32 -5.15 19.35 5.37
N PHE A 33 -5.05 20.64 5.69
CA PHE A 33 -5.84 21.67 5.02
C PHE A 33 -5.45 21.83 3.54
N TRP A 34 -4.13 21.93 3.27
CA TRP A 34 -3.62 22.12 1.91
C TRP A 34 -3.94 20.94 1.04
N GLU A 35 -3.70 19.72 1.53
CA GLU A 35 -4.00 18.49 0.81
C GLU A 35 -5.48 18.36 0.48
N LYS A 36 -6.37 18.70 1.41
CA LYS A 36 -7.81 18.69 1.16
C LYS A 36 -8.24 19.74 0.15
N ALA A 37 -7.65 20.92 0.17
CA ALA A 37 -7.92 21.97 -0.80
C ALA A 37 -7.42 21.59 -2.21
N GLU A 38 -6.20 21.06 -2.31
CA GLU A 38 -5.61 20.54 -3.56
C GLU A 38 -6.42 19.37 -4.11
N LEU A 39 -6.86 18.45 -3.24
CA LEU A 39 -7.72 17.33 -3.61
C LEU A 39 -9.02 17.80 -4.25
N ASN A 40 -9.70 18.78 -3.64
CA ASN A 40 -10.95 19.31 -4.16
C ASN A 40 -10.73 20.05 -5.49
N LEU A 41 -9.65 20.82 -5.62
CA LEU A 41 -9.31 21.48 -6.88
C LEU A 41 -9.01 20.44 -7.97
N LEU A 42 -8.23 19.40 -7.66
CA LEU A 42 -7.92 18.32 -8.61
C LEU A 42 -9.18 17.59 -9.05
N MET A 43 -10.07 17.22 -8.13
CA MET A 43 -11.34 16.58 -8.44
C MET A 43 -12.21 17.46 -9.34
N ALA A 44 -12.30 18.76 -9.06
CA ALA A 44 -13.04 19.70 -9.89
C ALA A 44 -12.50 19.74 -11.31
N LEU A 45 -11.16 19.83 -11.47
CA LEU A 45 -10.50 19.85 -12.77
C LEU A 45 -10.64 18.52 -13.51
N MET A 46 -10.56 17.37 -12.80
CA MET A 46 -10.79 16.05 -13.39
C MET A 46 -12.20 15.92 -13.96
N HIS A 47 -13.22 16.27 -13.18
CA HIS A 47 -14.60 16.25 -13.65
C HIS A 47 -14.82 17.23 -14.83
N TYR A 48 -14.19 18.42 -14.75
CA TYR A 48 -14.26 19.39 -15.84
C TYR A 48 -13.68 18.82 -17.13
N VAL A 49 -12.43 18.32 -17.09
CA VAL A 49 -11.73 17.79 -18.27
C VAL A 49 -12.41 16.53 -18.82
N ALA A 50 -12.92 15.65 -17.94
CA ALA A 50 -13.58 14.40 -18.35
C ALA A 50 -14.89 14.63 -19.12
N THR A 51 -15.55 15.75 -18.89
CA THR A 51 -16.87 16.08 -19.48
C THR A 51 -16.80 17.05 -20.65
N GLN A 52 -15.59 17.50 -21.04
CA GLN A 52 -15.44 18.43 -22.15
C GLN A 52 -15.92 17.83 -23.48
N THR A 53 -16.68 18.60 -24.22
CA THR A 53 -17.21 18.23 -25.54
C THR A 53 -16.54 19.03 -26.67
N ILE A 54 -16.63 18.52 -27.87
CA ILE A 54 -16.20 19.23 -29.07
C ILE A 54 -17.16 20.44 -29.27
N PRO A 55 -16.63 21.66 -29.49
CA PRO A 55 -17.44 22.85 -29.61
C PRO A 55 -18.57 22.68 -30.62
N GLY A 56 -19.81 22.97 -30.21
CA GLY A 56 -21.01 22.83 -31.03
C GLY A 56 -21.57 21.42 -31.18
N THR A 57 -21.04 20.44 -30.45
CA THR A 57 -21.51 19.05 -30.49
C THR A 57 -21.75 18.51 -29.05
N THR A 58 -22.41 17.34 -28.98
CA THR A 58 -22.53 16.58 -27.70
C THR A 58 -21.46 15.52 -27.57
N GLU A 59 -20.54 15.40 -28.51
CA GLU A 59 -19.47 14.42 -28.50
C GLU A 59 -18.34 14.87 -27.57
N LEU A 60 -17.84 13.94 -26.74
CA LEU A 60 -16.73 14.21 -25.86
C LEU A 60 -15.43 14.47 -26.65
N LEU A 61 -14.59 15.33 -26.13
CA LEU A 61 -13.24 15.52 -26.68
C LEU A 61 -12.47 14.18 -26.75
N PRO A 62 -11.52 14.01 -27.69
CA PRO A 62 -10.64 12.85 -27.72
C PRO A 62 -9.99 12.56 -26.38
N ILE A 63 -9.79 11.27 -26.05
CA ILE A 63 -9.27 10.84 -24.74
C ILE A 63 -7.92 11.48 -24.41
N GLN A 64 -7.08 11.73 -25.42
CA GLN A 64 -5.79 12.39 -25.30
C GLN A 64 -5.88 13.82 -24.73
N GLN A 65 -7.00 14.49 -24.99
CA GLN A 65 -7.27 15.84 -24.48
C GLN A 65 -7.97 15.82 -23.11
N ARG A 66 -8.41 14.66 -22.65
CA ARG A 66 -9.07 14.45 -21.37
C ARG A 66 -8.15 13.73 -20.36
N SER A 67 -6.89 14.18 -20.27
CA SER A 67 -5.81 13.57 -19.50
C SER A 67 -5.39 14.43 -18.29
N LEU A 68 -4.63 13.84 -17.38
CA LEU A 68 -4.01 14.57 -16.26
C LEU A 68 -2.99 15.61 -16.76
N GLY A 69 -2.32 15.36 -17.88
CA GLY A 69 -1.46 16.33 -18.54
C GLY A 69 -2.23 17.56 -19.03
N THR A 70 -3.49 17.40 -19.46
CA THR A 70 -4.35 18.54 -19.79
C THR A 70 -4.65 19.39 -18.55
N ILE A 71 -4.91 18.75 -17.40
CA ILE A 71 -5.09 19.46 -16.12
C ILE A 71 -3.82 20.24 -15.76
N TYR A 72 -2.65 19.62 -15.91
CA TYR A 72 -1.38 20.29 -15.68
C TYR A 72 -1.22 21.52 -16.58
N ARG A 73 -1.50 21.40 -17.88
CA ARG A 73 -1.44 22.52 -18.84
C ARG A 73 -2.43 23.64 -18.50
N MET A 74 -3.62 23.32 -18.01
CA MET A 74 -4.58 24.33 -17.53
C MET A 74 -4.02 25.10 -16.33
N LEU A 75 -3.45 24.40 -15.35
CA LEU A 75 -2.86 25.04 -14.16
C LEU A 75 -1.63 25.89 -14.49
N SER A 76 -0.83 25.50 -15.50
CA SER A 76 0.41 26.20 -15.86
C SER A 76 0.22 27.38 -16.81
N ASN A 77 -0.80 27.33 -17.67
CA ASN A 77 -0.97 28.27 -18.76
C ASN A 77 -2.15 29.24 -18.60
N GLU A 78 -3.10 28.89 -17.72
CA GLU A 78 -4.31 29.71 -17.55
C GLU A 78 -4.25 30.53 -16.26
N SER A 79 -4.83 31.73 -16.28
CA SER A 79 -5.01 32.51 -15.06
C SER A 79 -6.17 31.94 -14.22
N PHE A 80 -6.16 32.20 -12.92
CA PHE A 80 -7.31 31.83 -12.06
C PHE A 80 -8.64 32.43 -12.53
N ALA A 81 -8.62 33.64 -13.08
CA ALA A 81 -9.80 34.29 -13.62
C ALA A 81 -10.37 33.52 -14.83
N ASP A 82 -9.50 32.91 -15.64
CA ASP A 82 -9.91 32.08 -16.75
C ASP A 82 -10.54 30.77 -16.28
N LEU A 83 -9.91 30.12 -15.29
CA LEU A 83 -10.47 28.92 -14.65
C LEU A 83 -11.83 29.22 -14.00
N GLU A 84 -11.94 30.32 -13.24
CA GLU A 84 -13.19 30.72 -12.63
C GLU A 84 -14.31 30.92 -13.64
N ARG A 85 -14.04 31.63 -14.75
CA ARG A 85 -15.01 31.81 -15.85
C ARG A 85 -15.44 30.48 -16.48
N ARG A 86 -14.52 29.51 -16.63
CA ARG A 86 -14.88 28.18 -17.14
C ARG A 86 -15.84 27.44 -16.24
N PHE A 87 -15.60 27.47 -14.91
CA PHE A 87 -16.50 26.83 -13.95
C PHE A 87 -17.85 27.54 -13.82
N GLU A 88 -17.88 28.86 -13.93
CA GLU A 88 -19.12 29.64 -13.90
C GLU A 88 -20.00 29.43 -15.14
N ALA A 89 -19.40 29.08 -16.27
CA ALA A 89 -20.12 28.74 -17.51
C ALA A 89 -20.75 27.34 -17.50
N LEU A 90 -20.46 26.50 -16.49
CA LEU A 90 -21.00 25.14 -16.41
C LEU A 90 -22.48 25.12 -15.96
N PRO A 91 -23.27 24.13 -16.41
CA PRO A 91 -24.62 23.89 -15.91
C PRO A 91 -24.62 23.68 -14.38
N LYS A 92 -25.68 24.11 -13.69
CA LYS A 92 -25.77 24.06 -12.22
C LYS A 92 -25.67 22.68 -11.60
N ASP A 93 -25.97 21.64 -12.34
CA ASP A 93 -25.92 20.22 -11.95
C ASP A 93 -24.60 19.54 -12.35
N HIS A 94 -23.64 20.30 -12.88
CA HIS A 94 -22.38 19.75 -13.35
C HIS A 94 -21.53 19.18 -12.19
N PRO A 95 -20.98 17.94 -12.29
CA PRO A 95 -20.27 17.27 -11.20
C PRO A 95 -19.01 18.00 -10.72
N ALA A 96 -18.39 18.81 -11.57
CA ALA A 96 -17.22 19.61 -11.20
C ALA A 96 -17.53 20.73 -10.19
N LEU A 97 -18.79 21.20 -10.11
CA LEU A 97 -19.15 22.33 -9.26
C LEU A 97 -19.14 22.03 -7.76
N ALA A 98 -19.43 20.79 -7.37
CA ALA A 98 -19.44 20.40 -5.97
C ALA A 98 -18.02 20.48 -5.32
N PRO A 99 -16.99 19.82 -5.86
CA PRO A 99 -15.63 19.95 -5.32
C PRO A 99 -15.05 21.36 -5.54
N TYR A 100 -15.38 22.03 -6.64
CA TYR A 100 -15.00 23.43 -6.86
C TYR A 100 -15.58 24.37 -5.81
N GLY A 101 -16.84 24.17 -5.43
CA GLY A 101 -17.50 24.94 -4.38
C GLY A 101 -16.79 24.80 -3.03
N ILE A 102 -16.36 23.59 -2.68
CA ILE A 102 -15.58 23.35 -1.44
C ILE A 102 -14.22 24.06 -1.52
N PHE A 103 -13.53 23.98 -2.67
CA PHE A 103 -12.28 24.71 -2.90
C PHE A 103 -12.48 26.23 -2.72
N LYS A 104 -13.57 26.80 -3.25
CA LYS A 104 -13.90 28.25 -3.15
C LYS A 104 -14.15 28.73 -1.72
N LEU A 105 -14.39 27.84 -0.75
CA LEU A 105 -14.49 28.22 0.68
C LEU A 105 -13.13 28.67 1.25
N ALA A 106 -12.03 28.29 0.63
CA ALA A 106 -10.73 28.81 0.99
C ALA A 106 -10.63 30.32 0.64
N ASN A 107 -9.86 31.07 1.45
CA ASN A 107 -9.64 32.47 1.17
C ASN A 107 -9.01 32.67 -0.21
N ARG A 108 -9.55 33.59 -1.02
CA ARG A 108 -9.09 33.86 -2.39
C ARG A 108 -7.59 34.17 -2.47
N GLN A 109 -7.02 34.77 -1.42
CA GLN A 109 -5.59 35.09 -1.34
C GLN A 109 -4.68 33.84 -1.38
N ILE A 110 -5.18 32.69 -0.96
CA ILE A 110 -4.40 31.44 -0.91
C ILE A 110 -4.65 30.50 -2.11
N TRP A 111 -5.59 30.82 -2.99
CA TRP A 111 -5.91 30.00 -4.16
C TRP A 111 -4.70 29.77 -5.06
N GLY A 112 -3.87 30.83 -5.26
CA GLY A 112 -2.62 30.73 -6.00
C GLY A 112 -1.66 29.71 -5.40
N ASN A 113 -1.53 29.69 -4.08
CA ASN A 113 -0.66 28.74 -3.39
C ASN A 113 -1.18 27.29 -3.53
N ILE A 114 -2.51 27.09 -3.45
CA ILE A 114 -3.11 25.75 -3.66
C ILE A 114 -2.86 25.26 -5.09
N ALA A 115 -3.00 26.14 -6.09
CA ALA A 115 -2.74 25.77 -7.47
C ALA A 115 -1.27 25.48 -7.75
N ILE A 116 -0.36 26.26 -7.18
CA ILE A 116 1.09 26.02 -7.27
C ILE A 116 1.42 24.66 -6.62
N GLY A 117 0.86 24.39 -5.43
CA GLY A 117 1.03 23.10 -4.76
C GLY A 117 0.56 21.94 -5.65
N LEU A 118 -0.65 22.03 -6.18
CA LEU A 118 -1.19 21.01 -7.09
C LEU A 118 -0.37 20.92 -8.39
N GLY A 119 0.05 22.04 -8.96
CA GLY A 119 0.92 22.06 -10.15
C GLY A 119 2.24 21.36 -9.92
N ASN A 120 2.86 21.55 -8.74
CA ASN A 120 4.08 20.85 -8.37
C ASN A 120 3.86 19.33 -8.27
N ARG A 121 2.74 18.88 -7.71
CA ARG A 121 2.37 17.45 -7.66
C ARG A 121 2.20 16.83 -9.04
N LEU A 122 1.70 17.61 -9.99
CA LEU A 122 1.49 17.19 -11.38
C LEU A 122 2.67 17.52 -12.30
N SER A 123 3.80 18.02 -11.76
CA SER A 123 4.96 18.44 -12.56
C SER A 123 5.58 17.31 -13.39
N VAL A 124 5.39 16.06 -13.02
CA VAL A 124 5.80 14.89 -13.80
C VAL A 124 5.23 14.90 -15.23
N PHE A 125 4.06 15.51 -15.44
CA PHE A 125 3.44 15.67 -16.75
C PHE A 125 4.11 16.75 -17.63
N GLN A 126 5.14 17.43 -17.15
CA GLN A 126 6.06 18.20 -17.99
C GLN A 126 6.86 17.30 -18.93
N ASN A 127 7.08 16.04 -18.54
CA ASN A 127 7.72 15.06 -19.40
C ASN A 127 6.75 14.59 -20.48
N PRO A 128 7.04 14.86 -21.79
CA PRO A 128 6.13 14.49 -22.88
C PRO A 128 5.88 12.99 -23.00
N LEU A 129 6.82 12.15 -22.56
CA LEU A 129 6.65 10.70 -22.57
C LEU A 129 5.62 10.28 -21.52
N VAL A 130 5.68 10.84 -20.31
CA VAL A 130 4.71 10.57 -19.24
C VAL A 130 3.32 11.05 -19.65
N ASP A 131 3.21 12.27 -20.18
CA ASP A 131 1.93 12.79 -20.71
C ASP A 131 1.37 11.88 -21.80
N LYS A 132 2.22 11.42 -22.71
CA LYS A 132 1.82 10.53 -23.80
C LYS A 132 1.31 9.19 -23.29
N ILE A 133 2.07 8.47 -22.45
CA ILE A 133 1.68 7.12 -21.97
C ILE A 133 0.43 7.13 -21.09
N THR A 134 0.15 8.25 -20.40
CA THR A 134 -1.03 8.40 -19.54
C THR A 134 -2.26 8.97 -20.27
N SER A 135 -2.12 9.38 -21.53
CA SER A 135 -3.21 9.92 -22.34
C SER A 135 -3.96 8.86 -23.16
N TYR A 136 -3.52 7.60 -23.12
CA TYR A 136 -4.16 6.48 -23.82
C TYR A 136 -4.75 5.47 -22.85
N ASN A 137 -5.68 4.66 -23.31
CA ASN A 137 -6.28 3.57 -22.57
C ASN A 137 -6.08 2.25 -23.34
N GLU A 138 -4.88 1.67 -23.20
CA GLU A 138 -4.49 0.46 -23.93
C GLU A 138 -4.58 -0.80 -23.08
N ILE A 139 -4.61 -0.66 -21.76
CA ILE A 139 -4.58 -1.78 -20.82
C ILE A 139 -5.98 -2.04 -20.26
N ASP A 140 -6.54 -3.22 -20.54
CA ASP A 140 -7.79 -3.67 -19.91
C ASP A 140 -7.50 -4.25 -18.52
N LEU A 141 -7.70 -3.47 -17.47
CA LEU A 141 -7.47 -3.86 -16.08
C LEU A 141 -8.42 -4.97 -15.58
N THR A 142 -9.46 -5.30 -16.32
CA THR A 142 -10.40 -6.37 -15.95
C THR A 142 -10.05 -7.70 -16.58
N LEU A 143 -9.20 -7.70 -17.61
CA LEU A 143 -8.84 -8.87 -18.39
C LEU A 143 -8.27 -10.03 -17.55
N PRO A 144 -7.40 -9.80 -16.54
CA PRO A 144 -6.88 -10.89 -15.70
C PRO A 144 -7.97 -11.69 -14.97
N GLY A 145 -9.10 -11.04 -14.66
CA GLY A 145 -10.25 -11.71 -14.02
C GLY A 145 -11.15 -12.47 -15.00
N GLN A 146 -10.92 -12.36 -16.31
CA GLN A 146 -11.75 -12.92 -17.37
C GLN A 146 -11.10 -14.13 -18.06
N LYS A 147 -9.82 -14.03 -18.39
CA LYS A 147 -9.07 -15.06 -19.12
C LYS A 147 -7.61 -15.12 -18.68
N PRO A 148 -6.90 -16.24 -18.93
CA PRO A 148 -5.48 -16.35 -18.60
C PRO A 148 -4.67 -15.27 -19.31
N CYS A 149 -3.97 -14.45 -18.53
CA CYS A 149 -3.01 -13.45 -19.00
C CYS A 149 -2.01 -13.12 -17.90
N ALA A 150 -0.91 -12.46 -18.24
CA ALA A 150 0.07 -11.96 -17.29
C ALA A 150 0.41 -10.50 -17.62
N TYR A 151 0.41 -9.64 -16.60
CA TYR A 151 0.86 -8.26 -16.68
C TYR A 151 2.16 -8.11 -15.91
N PHE A 152 3.15 -7.51 -16.53
CA PHE A 152 4.43 -7.19 -15.92
C PHE A 152 4.55 -5.68 -15.80
N CYS A 153 4.56 -5.18 -14.58
CA CYS A 153 4.73 -3.76 -14.27
C CYS A 153 6.19 -3.53 -13.86
N CYS A 154 7.01 -3.02 -14.78
CA CYS A 154 8.40 -2.68 -14.50
C CYS A 154 8.47 -1.27 -13.92
N ILE A 155 9.03 -1.13 -12.72
CA ILE A 155 9.17 0.14 -11.99
C ILE A 155 10.63 0.57 -12.04
N SER A 156 10.87 1.88 -12.22
CA SER A 156 12.23 2.43 -12.13
C SER A 156 12.71 2.40 -10.67
N ALA A 157 13.86 1.78 -10.43
CA ALA A 157 14.51 1.83 -9.12
C ALA A 157 15.23 3.15 -8.84
N GLN A 158 15.42 4.00 -9.86
CA GLN A 158 16.24 5.22 -9.77
C GLN A 158 15.40 6.50 -9.65
N ASP A 159 14.14 6.47 -10.09
CA ASP A 159 13.29 7.67 -10.17
C ASP A 159 12.00 7.46 -9.37
N SER A 160 12.00 7.99 -8.16
CA SER A 160 10.84 7.97 -7.28
C SER A 160 9.70 8.89 -7.74
N SER A 161 9.96 9.83 -8.66
CA SER A 161 8.93 10.74 -9.17
C SER A 161 7.80 10.02 -9.91
N LEU A 162 8.06 8.79 -10.38
CA LEU A 162 7.11 7.95 -11.11
C LEU A 162 6.38 6.92 -10.22
N GLU A 163 6.72 6.83 -8.92
CA GLU A 163 6.10 5.87 -7.99
C GLU A 163 4.57 6.01 -7.94
N PHE A 164 4.06 7.24 -8.05
CA PHE A 164 2.61 7.46 -8.03
C PHE A 164 1.88 6.80 -9.21
N LEU A 165 2.54 6.64 -10.38
CA LEU A 165 1.95 5.94 -11.53
C LEU A 165 1.77 4.45 -11.23
N SER A 166 2.75 3.82 -10.59
CA SER A 166 2.66 2.42 -10.14
C SER A 166 1.54 2.24 -9.11
N SER A 167 1.50 3.14 -8.11
CA SER A 167 0.43 3.16 -7.11
C SER A 167 -0.95 3.36 -7.76
N LEU A 168 -1.05 4.25 -8.76
CA LEU A 168 -2.28 4.49 -9.50
C LEU A 168 -2.71 3.24 -10.28
N PHE A 169 -1.76 2.60 -10.99
CA PHE A 169 -2.03 1.37 -11.74
C PHE A 169 -2.59 0.27 -10.84
N PHE A 170 -1.92 -0.05 -9.73
CA PHE A 170 -2.37 -1.11 -8.82
C PHE A 170 -3.67 -0.75 -8.11
N SER A 171 -3.85 0.51 -7.69
CA SER A 171 -5.11 0.95 -7.08
C SER A 171 -6.29 0.79 -8.03
N GLN A 172 -6.12 1.16 -9.31
CA GLN A 172 -7.15 0.99 -10.32
C GLN A 172 -7.34 -0.48 -10.71
N LEU A 173 -6.28 -1.28 -10.77
CA LEU A 173 -6.35 -2.72 -11.03
C LEU A 173 -7.23 -3.41 -9.99
N PHE A 174 -6.97 -3.22 -8.70
CA PHE A 174 -7.77 -3.80 -7.62
C PHE A 174 -9.22 -3.34 -7.67
N ALA A 175 -9.45 -2.03 -7.82
CA ALA A 175 -10.79 -1.47 -7.89
C ALA A 175 -11.60 -2.06 -9.05
N ARG A 176 -10.99 -2.17 -10.24
CA ARG A 176 -11.64 -2.71 -11.43
C ARG A 176 -11.89 -4.20 -11.35
N LEU A 177 -10.96 -4.97 -10.82
CA LEU A 177 -11.13 -6.42 -10.65
C LEU A 177 -12.24 -6.72 -9.64
N ILE A 178 -12.24 -6.06 -8.48
CA ILE A 178 -13.28 -6.23 -7.45
C ILE A 178 -14.66 -5.84 -8.01
N GLU A 179 -14.74 -4.71 -8.71
CA GLU A 179 -15.99 -4.27 -9.36
C GLU A 179 -16.46 -5.25 -10.42
N TYR A 180 -15.55 -5.75 -11.26
CA TYR A 180 -15.87 -6.75 -12.28
C TYR A 180 -16.39 -8.05 -11.66
N GLY A 181 -15.73 -8.56 -10.63
CA GLY A 181 -16.17 -9.73 -9.88
C GLY A 181 -17.57 -9.57 -9.30
N ARG A 182 -17.86 -8.38 -8.74
CA ARG A 182 -19.17 -8.06 -8.18
C ARG A 182 -20.29 -8.03 -9.23
N ARG A 183 -19.98 -7.50 -10.43
CA ARG A 183 -20.97 -7.36 -11.52
C ARG A 183 -21.18 -8.63 -12.35
N HIS A 184 -20.12 -9.37 -12.62
CA HIS A 184 -20.11 -10.47 -13.60
C HIS A 184 -19.76 -11.83 -13.00
N GLY A 185 -19.27 -11.84 -11.75
CA GLY A 185 -18.84 -13.06 -11.08
C GLY A 185 -19.96 -13.76 -10.30
N LYS A 186 -19.71 -15.00 -9.92
CA LYS A 186 -20.60 -15.75 -9.03
C LYS A 186 -20.30 -15.36 -7.57
N HIS A 187 -21.31 -14.89 -6.84
CA HIS A 187 -21.20 -14.43 -5.46
C HIS A 187 -20.14 -13.33 -5.25
N GLY A 188 -19.94 -12.45 -6.26
CA GLY A 188 -18.96 -11.38 -6.21
C GLY A 188 -17.53 -11.81 -6.50
N ARG A 189 -17.27 -13.07 -6.83
CA ARG A 189 -15.96 -13.63 -7.13
C ARG A 189 -15.68 -13.60 -8.63
N LEU A 190 -14.45 -13.24 -8.98
CA LEU A 190 -13.96 -13.23 -10.37
C LEU A 190 -14.11 -14.62 -11.03
N PRO A 191 -14.45 -14.69 -12.34
CA PRO A 191 -14.45 -15.94 -13.11
C PRO A 191 -13.09 -16.64 -13.13
N MET A 192 -12.00 -15.85 -13.19
CA MET A 192 -10.63 -16.33 -13.10
C MET A 192 -9.98 -15.81 -11.82
N THR A 193 -9.25 -16.69 -11.13
CA THR A 193 -8.41 -16.28 -9.99
C THR A 193 -7.24 -15.44 -10.46
N VAL A 194 -7.00 -14.30 -9.78
CA VAL A 194 -5.91 -13.40 -10.07
C VAL A 194 -4.88 -13.44 -8.94
N ASN A 195 -3.63 -13.74 -9.28
CA ASN A 195 -2.51 -13.66 -8.36
C ASN A 195 -1.74 -12.36 -8.63
N VAL A 196 -1.61 -11.51 -7.62
CA VAL A 196 -0.88 -10.25 -7.70
C VAL A 196 0.38 -10.36 -6.86
N CYS A 197 1.54 -10.44 -7.52
CA CYS A 197 2.84 -10.44 -6.87
C CYS A 197 3.37 -9.01 -6.86
N LEU A 198 3.46 -8.42 -5.66
CA LEU A 198 3.99 -7.08 -5.43
C LEU A 198 5.43 -7.21 -4.91
N GLU A 199 6.34 -7.48 -5.85
CA GLU A 199 7.76 -7.50 -5.58
C GLU A 199 8.22 -6.07 -5.26
N GLU A 200 9.12 -5.92 -4.30
CA GLU A 200 9.55 -4.60 -3.81
C GLU A 200 8.37 -3.71 -3.40
N PHE A 201 7.42 -4.27 -2.64
CA PHE A 201 6.15 -3.61 -2.30
C PHE A 201 6.30 -2.18 -1.79
N CYS A 202 7.36 -1.90 -1.02
CA CYS A 202 7.62 -0.56 -0.49
C CYS A 202 8.00 0.47 -1.57
N ASN A 203 8.45 0.03 -2.77
CA ASN A 203 8.87 0.90 -3.86
C ASN A 203 7.75 1.18 -4.89
N ILE A 204 6.59 0.54 -4.74
CA ILE A 204 5.44 0.75 -5.65
C ILE A 204 4.77 2.12 -5.43
N GLY A 205 5.10 2.82 -4.35
CA GLY A 205 4.36 3.95 -3.85
C GLY A 205 3.29 3.52 -2.82
N LYS A 206 2.71 4.48 -2.12
CA LYS A 206 1.68 4.19 -1.12
C LYS A 206 0.36 3.84 -1.81
N LEU A 207 -0.20 2.68 -1.52
CA LEU A 207 -1.55 2.30 -1.92
C LEU A 207 -2.54 2.77 -0.84
N PRO A 208 -3.36 3.80 -1.11
CA PRO A 208 -4.32 4.28 -0.12
C PRO A 208 -5.33 3.21 0.26
N ASP A 209 -5.65 3.13 1.55
CA ASP A 209 -6.63 2.17 2.10
C ASP A 209 -6.37 0.69 1.72
N PHE A 210 -5.11 0.32 1.46
CA PHE A 210 -4.73 -0.99 0.95
C PHE A 210 -5.12 -2.14 1.88
N LYS A 211 -5.10 -1.93 3.20
CA LYS A 211 -5.66 -2.87 4.17
C LYS A 211 -7.10 -3.27 3.82
N ARG A 212 -7.92 -2.29 3.49
CA ARG A 212 -9.31 -2.55 3.10
C ARG A 212 -9.38 -3.36 1.82
N VAL A 213 -8.54 -3.04 0.84
CA VAL A 213 -8.44 -3.77 -0.42
C VAL A 213 -8.07 -5.24 -0.16
N LEU A 214 -7.04 -5.51 0.66
CA LEU A 214 -6.62 -6.88 1.01
C LEU A 214 -7.75 -7.71 1.63
N ASN A 215 -8.52 -7.10 2.54
CA ASN A 215 -9.66 -7.78 3.15
C ASN A 215 -10.75 -8.20 2.14
N PHE A 216 -10.95 -7.41 1.08
CA PHE A 216 -11.92 -7.73 0.02
C PHE A 216 -11.36 -8.66 -1.06
N CYS A 217 -10.05 -8.63 -1.31
CA CYS A 217 -9.39 -9.39 -2.37
C CYS A 217 -9.67 -10.88 -2.27
N ARG A 218 -9.55 -11.48 -1.08
CA ARG A 218 -9.78 -12.92 -0.85
C ARG A 218 -11.18 -13.35 -1.28
N GLY A 219 -12.21 -12.63 -0.89
CA GLY A 219 -13.59 -12.90 -1.27
C GLY A 219 -13.82 -12.77 -2.77
N SER A 220 -13.12 -11.84 -3.42
CA SER A 220 -13.21 -11.56 -4.85
C SER A 220 -12.40 -12.54 -5.72
N GLY A 221 -11.60 -13.45 -5.14
CA GLY A 221 -10.75 -14.38 -5.89
C GLY A 221 -9.42 -13.75 -6.34
N ILE A 222 -8.95 -12.72 -5.61
CA ILE A 222 -7.67 -12.06 -5.83
C ILE A 222 -6.75 -12.44 -4.66
N PHE A 223 -5.57 -12.95 -4.95
CA PHE A 223 -4.55 -13.30 -3.98
C PHE A 223 -3.34 -12.39 -4.13
N CYS A 224 -2.90 -11.80 -3.03
CA CYS A 224 -1.80 -10.86 -3.02
C CYS A 224 -0.59 -11.47 -2.31
N GLN A 225 0.58 -11.34 -2.92
CA GLN A 225 1.88 -11.64 -2.34
C GLN A 225 2.62 -10.32 -2.19
N LEU A 226 2.94 -9.94 -0.96
CA LEU A 226 3.68 -8.72 -0.64
C LEU A 226 5.11 -9.12 -0.29
N ILE A 227 6.08 -8.68 -1.08
CA ILE A 227 7.49 -8.96 -0.84
C ILE A 227 8.13 -7.66 -0.35
N VAL A 228 8.68 -7.69 0.85
CA VAL A 228 9.34 -6.56 1.51
C VAL A 228 10.75 -6.95 1.92
N GLN A 229 11.67 -6.01 1.87
CA GLN A 229 13.07 -6.26 2.24
C GLN A 229 13.27 -6.22 3.76
N SER A 230 12.56 -5.32 4.45
CA SER A 230 12.67 -5.17 5.90
C SER A 230 11.42 -4.54 6.52
N ILE A 231 11.23 -4.74 7.81
CA ILE A 231 10.15 -4.11 8.58
C ILE A 231 10.34 -2.59 8.67
N PRO A 232 11.54 -2.03 8.92
CA PRO A 232 11.75 -0.58 8.91
C PRO A 232 11.32 0.09 7.60
N GLN A 233 11.62 -0.51 6.44
CA GLN A 233 11.18 0.01 5.14
C GLN A 233 9.64 0.04 5.02
N LEU A 234 8.98 -1.00 5.53
CA LEU A 234 7.52 -1.05 5.55
C LEU A 234 6.92 0.00 6.51
N GLN A 235 7.54 0.23 7.68
CA GLN A 235 7.14 1.25 8.65
C GLN A 235 7.27 2.67 8.10
N ASP A 236 8.32 2.94 7.34
CA ASP A 236 8.53 4.23 6.67
C ASP A 236 7.42 4.50 5.64
N ARG A 237 7.08 3.51 4.83
CA ARG A 237 6.04 3.63 3.80
C ARG A 237 4.62 3.67 4.38
N TYR A 238 4.36 2.88 5.42
CA TYR A 238 3.07 2.77 6.11
C TYR A 238 3.25 3.06 7.60
N PRO A 239 3.30 4.34 8.00
CA PRO A 239 3.64 4.75 9.35
C PRO A 239 2.58 4.42 10.39
N LYS A 240 2.93 4.58 11.67
CA LYS A 240 2.09 4.31 12.84
C LYS A 240 1.74 2.82 12.92
N THR A 241 0.46 2.49 12.93
CA THR A 241 -0.05 1.11 13.01
C THR A 241 -0.42 0.52 11.65
N GLU A 242 -0.35 1.31 10.56
CA GLU A 242 -0.76 0.86 9.24
C GLU A 242 0.00 -0.39 8.78
N TRP A 243 1.31 -0.45 9.01
CA TRP A 243 2.15 -1.59 8.61
C TRP A 243 1.79 -2.88 9.37
N GLU A 244 1.49 -2.79 10.69
CA GLU A 244 1.06 -3.95 11.49
C GLU A 244 -0.28 -4.48 11.00
N GLU A 245 -1.18 -3.58 10.65
CA GLU A 245 -2.48 -3.92 10.10
C GLU A 245 -2.37 -4.61 8.73
N LEU A 246 -1.44 -4.18 7.88
CA LEU A 246 -1.17 -4.83 6.59
C LEU A 246 -0.64 -6.25 6.79
N ILE A 247 0.34 -6.42 7.67
CA ILE A 247 0.86 -7.76 8.00
C ILE A 247 -0.24 -8.62 8.65
N GLY A 248 -1.09 -8.02 9.49
CA GLY A 248 -2.22 -8.71 10.12
C GLY A 248 -3.27 -9.23 9.14
N CYS A 249 -3.32 -8.70 7.90
CA CYS A 249 -4.19 -9.18 6.83
C CYS A 249 -3.60 -10.38 6.06
N THR A 250 -2.35 -10.80 6.35
CA THR A 250 -1.70 -11.92 5.66
C THR A 250 -1.90 -13.23 6.43
N ASP A 251 -2.36 -14.28 5.75
CA ASP A 251 -2.55 -15.60 6.34
C ASP A 251 -1.22 -16.36 6.53
N ILE A 252 -0.25 -16.08 5.66
CA ILE A 252 1.07 -16.74 5.63
C ILE A 252 2.14 -15.65 5.63
N GLN A 253 3.13 -15.79 6.49
CA GLN A 253 4.31 -14.93 6.52
C GLN A 253 5.55 -15.81 6.37
N ILE A 254 6.43 -15.45 5.42
CA ILE A 254 7.65 -16.20 5.13
C ILE A 254 8.83 -15.25 5.36
N CYS A 255 9.74 -15.65 6.25
CA CYS A 255 11.02 -14.96 6.44
C CYS A 255 12.13 -15.80 5.80
N LEU A 256 12.79 -15.23 4.80
CA LEU A 256 13.93 -15.84 4.08
C LEU A 256 15.28 -15.45 4.68
N GLY A 257 15.26 -14.73 5.80
CA GLY A 257 16.41 -14.13 6.45
C GLY A 257 16.28 -12.61 6.51
N CYS A 258 17.07 -11.97 7.35
CA CYS A 258 17.14 -10.51 7.47
C CYS A 258 18.51 -10.08 7.97
N ASN A 259 18.91 -8.85 7.64
CA ASN A 259 20.18 -8.27 8.09
C ASN A 259 19.98 -7.12 9.08
N ASP A 260 18.75 -6.79 9.43
CA ASP A 260 18.42 -5.72 10.36
C ASP A 260 17.82 -6.27 11.65
N VAL A 261 18.11 -5.59 12.75
CA VAL A 261 17.72 -6.02 14.11
C VAL A 261 16.22 -5.90 14.34
N ASP A 262 15.56 -4.92 13.73
CA ASP A 262 14.14 -4.68 13.95
C ASP A 262 13.29 -5.78 13.31
N THR A 263 13.62 -6.18 12.08
CA THR A 263 12.99 -7.34 11.42
C THR A 263 13.26 -8.62 12.21
N ALA A 264 14.53 -8.86 12.62
CA ALA A 264 14.87 -10.03 13.41
C ALA A 264 14.10 -10.07 14.74
N THR A 265 13.99 -8.94 15.42
CA THR A 265 13.25 -8.81 16.69
C THR A 265 11.75 -9.05 16.48
N TYR A 266 11.19 -8.52 15.40
CA TYR A 266 9.79 -8.75 15.04
C TYR A 266 9.49 -10.23 14.82
N ILE A 267 10.30 -10.91 14.01
CA ILE A 267 10.14 -12.35 13.72
C ILE A 267 10.35 -13.19 14.99
N SER A 268 11.37 -12.88 15.80
CA SER A 268 11.64 -13.55 17.09
C SER A 268 10.42 -13.50 18.02
N LYS A 269 9.78 -12.33 18.16
CA LYS A 269 8.55 -12.16 18.94
C LYS A 269 7.40 -13.00 18.38
N LYS A 270 7.29 -13.10 17.06
CA LYS A 270 6.26 -13.94 16.38
C LYS A 270 6.48 -15.43 16.60
N CYS A 271 7.73 -15.90 16.69
CA CYS A 271 8.06 -17.29 17.00
C CYS A 271 7.66 -17.67 18.45
N GLY A 272 7.56 -16.67 19.33
CA GLY A 272 7.14 -16.90 20.72
C GLY A 272 8.27 -17.33 21.65
N MET A 273 7.88 -17.85 22.84
CA MET A 273 8.79 -18.21 23.92
C MET A 273 8.76 -19.72 24.18
N VAL A 274 9.89 -20.29 24.54
CA VAL A 274 10.02 -21.69 24.96
C VAL A 274 10.60 -21.75 26.37
N THR A 275 10.17 -22.76 27.16
CA THR A 275 10.73 -23.02 28.46
C THR A 275 11.90 -24.00 28.34
N ILE A 276 13.07 -23.57 28.75
CA ILE A 276 14.30 -24.39 28.79
C ILE A 276 14.67 -24.76 30.21
N LYS A 277 15.26 -25.95 30.35
CA LYS A 277 15.86 -26.38 31.62
C LYS A 277 17.29 -25.87 31.71
N VAL A 278 17.61 -25.18 32.77
CA VAL A 278 18.98 -24.70 33.05
C VAL A 278 19.54 -25.46 34.22
N GLU A 279 20.70 -26.06 34.02
CA GLU A 279 21.45 -26.73 35.07
C GLU A 279 22.69 -25.91 35.41
N ASN A 280 22.71 -25.34 36.62
CA ASN A 280 23.88 -24.63 37.14
C ASN A 280 24.67 -25.54 38.06
N ASN A 281 25.92 -25.80 37.72
CA ASN A 281 26.84 -26.57 38.50
C ASN A 281 27.80 -25.61 39.25
N GLN A 282 27.70 -25.53 40.55
CA GLN A 282 28.64 -24.77 41.39
C GLN A 282 29.76 -25.70 41.85
N MET A 283 30.99 -25.47 41.40
CA MET A 283 32.19 -26.12 41.93
C MET A 283 32.90 -25.14 42.85
N PRO A 284 33.36 -25.57 44.05
CA PRO A 284 34.17 -24.72 44.89
C PRO A 284 35.53 -24.46 44.22
N LEU A 285 35.95 -23.22 44.26
CA LEU A 285 37.32 -22.82 43.91
C LEU A 285 38.27 -23.35 45.01
N LEU A 286 38.76 -24.57 44.82
CA LEU A 286 39.82 -25.10 45.66
C LEU A 286 41.17 -24.63 45.14
N PRO A 287 42.13 -24.22 46.02
CA PRO A 287 43.50 -23.96 45.59
C PRO A 287 44.08 -25.22 44.93
N LEU A 288 44.91 -25.01 43.89
CA LEU A 288 45.46 -26.07 43.03
C LEU A 288 46.19 -27.20 43.80
N PHE A 289 46.58 -26.98 45.06
CA PHE A 289 47.34 -27.90 45.92
C PHE A 289 46.62 -28.27 47.22
N SER A 290 45.32 -28.05 47.33
CA SER A 290 44.58 -28.51 48.53
C SER A 290 44.35 -30.01 48.40
N PRO A 291 44.80 -30.83 49.42
CA PRO A 291 44.45 -32.24 49.44
C PRO A 291 42.92 -32.35 49.59
N VAL A 292 42.27 -32.96 48.67
CA VAL A 292 40.83 -33.25 48.72
C VAL A 292 40.66 -34.41 49.67
N TYR A 293 40.66 -34.11 50.97
CA TYR A 293 40.31 -35.08 51.98
C TYR A 293 38.86 -34.97 52.32
N ASN A 294 38.19 -36.08 52.08
CA ASN A 294 36.84 -36.44 52.50
C ASN A 294 35.69 -36.21 51.55
N SER A 295 34.94 -37.22 51.51
CA SER A 295 33.73 -37.66 50.80
C SER A 295 32.52 -36.73 50.76
N THR A 296 32.60 -35.52 51.21
CA THR A 296 31.58 -34.50 50.96
C THR A 296 31.96 -33.74 49.66
N ARG A 297 31.43 -34.16 48.61
CA ARG A 297 31.55 -33.42 47.32
C ARG A 297 30.94 -32.04 47.50
N PRO A 298 31.72 -30.96 47.51
CA PRO A 298 31.19 -29.60 47.52
C PRO A 298 30.69 -29.25 46.15
N TYR A 299 29.70 -29.97 45.67
CA TYR A 299 29.07 -29.81 44.38
C TYR A 299 27.58 -29.55 44.61
N SER A 300 27.13 -28.37 44.24
CA SER A 300 25.71 -28.02 44.21
C SER A 300 25.25 -27.95 42.78
N GLN A 301 24.28 -28.75 42.43
CA GLN A 301 23.60 -28.69 41.14
C GLN A 301 22.20 -28.08 41.34
N THR A 302 21.97 -26.92 40.77
CA THR A 302 20.66 -26.29 40.77
C THR A 302 20.03 -26.49 39.41
N LYS A 303 18.85 -27.11 39.38
CA LYS A 303 18.02 -27.26 38.18
C LYS A 303 16.92 -26.24 38.27
N SER A 304 16.82 -25.38 37.29
CA SER A 304 15.76 -24.38 37.17
C SER A 304 15.17 -24.36 35.76
N ASN A 305 13.94 -23.91 35.66
CA ASN A 305 13.33 -23.64 34.38
C ASN A 305 13.40 -22.14 34.11
N THR A 306 13.78 -21.76 32.89
CA THR A 306 13.77 -20.37 32.45
C THR A 306 13.11 -20.26 31.09
N GLN A 307 12.57 -19.08 30.79
CA GLN A 307 12.01 -18.79 29.49
C GLN A 307 13.06 -18.16 28.56
N ARG A 308 13.07 -18.57 27.33
CA ARG A 308 13.87 -17.93 26.27
C ARG A 308 13.03 -17.80 25.03
N ALA A 309 13.35 -16.84 24.13
CA ALA A 309 12.74 -16.80 22.81
C ALA A 309 13.00 -18.12 22.07
N LEU A 310 12.00 -18.66 21.38
CA LEU A 310 12.13 -19.89 20.57
C LEU A 310 13.26 -19.74 19.56
N MET A 311 13.34 -18.58 18.90
CA MET A 311 14.46 -18.13 18.09
C MET A 311 14.89 -16.73 18.54
N LEU A 312 16.16 -16.55 18.85
CA LEU A 312 16.70 -15.24 19.17
C LEU A 312 16.90 -14.39 17.91
N PRO A 313 16.88 -13.07 18.00
CA PRO A 313 17.12 -12.21 16.85
C PRO A 313 18.44 -12.50 16.12
N ASP A 314 19.50 -12.80 16.86
CA ASP A 314 20.81 -13.14 16.28
C ASP A 314 20.83 -14.52 15.58
N GLU A 315 20.01 -15.47 16.03
CA GLU A 315 19.83 -16.76 15.36
C GLU A 315 19.11 -16.56 14.01
N ILE A 316 18.10 -15.68 13.96
CA ILE A 316 17.38 -15.34 12.72
C ILE A 316 18.29 -14.63 11.73
N MET A 317 19.13 -13.68 12.21
CA MET A 317 20.08 -12.96 11.35
C MET A 317 21.20 -13.87 10.80
N ARG A 318 21.48 -15.00 11.45
CA ARG A 318 22.48 -15.98 11.01
C ARG A 318 21.90 -17.20 10.35
N MET A 319 20.60 -17.21 10.07
CA MET A 319 19.92 -18.31 9.41
C MET A 319 20.55 -18.60 8.05
N ASP A 320 20.73 -19.88 7.70
CA ASP A 320 21.27 -20.27 6.38
C ASP A 320 20.32 -19.84 5.27
N ASN A 321 20.86 -19.35 4.16
CA ASN A 321 20.08 -18.90 2.98
C ASN A 321 19.24 -20.02 2.35
N ARG A 322 19.45 -21.27 2.75
CA ARG A 322 18.64 -22.44 2.31
C ARG A 322 17.48 -22.72 3.24
N GLU A 323 17.38 -22.01 4.33
CA GLU A 323 16.34 -22.15 5.34
C GLU A 323 15.34 -20.98 5.27
N SER A 324 14.13 -21.20 5.73
CA SER A 324 13.10 -20.18 5.83
C SER A 324 12.20 -20.44 7.02
N LEU A 325 11.70 -19.37 7.62
CA LEU A 325 10.68 -19.45 8.67
C LEU A 325 9.31 -19.19 8.05
N VAL A 326 8.40 -20.15 8.21
CA VAL A 326 7.03 -20.04 7.74
C VAL A 326 6.12 -19.90 8.93
N LEU A 327 5.47 -18.75 9.07
CA LEU A 327 4.51 -18.44 10.12
C LEU A 327 3.11 -18.52 9.51
N LEU A 328 2.33 -19.50 9.97
CA LEU A 328 0.95 -19.66 9.58
C LEU A 328 0.05 -19.02 10.64
N LEU A 329 -0.88 -18.16 10.22
CA LEU A 329 -1.92 -17.71 11.13
C LEU A 329 -2.77 -18.93 11.50
N SER A 330 -2.80 -19.25 12.80
CA SER A 330 -3.58 -20.38 13.31
C SER A 330 -5.03 -20.25 12.82
N LEU A 331 -5.48 -21.22 12.05
CA LEU A 331 -6.87 -21.36 11.70
C LEU A 331 -7.62 -21.69 12.99
N ILE A 332 -8.33 -20.73 13.55
CA ILE A 332 -9.20 -20.87 14.75
C ILE A 332 -10.32 -21.91 14.54
N HIS A 333 -10.35 -22.56 13.39
CA HIS A 333 -11.37 -23.55 13.02
C HIS A 333 -10.83 -24.97 12.78
N ILE A 334 -9.71 -25.34 13.38
CA ILE A 334 -9.38 -26.76 13.51
C ILE A 334 -10.04 -27.23 14.80
N SER A 335 -11.20 -27.85 14.67
CA SER A 335 -11.99 -28.40 15.77
C SER A 335 -11.42 -29.71 16.34
N GLU A 336 -10.16 -30.05 16.07
CA GLU A 336 -9.47 -31.17 16.72
C GLU A 336 -8.01 -30.83 16.97
N PRO A 337 -7.50 -31.07 18.21
CA PRO A 337 -6.08 -30.95 18.49
C PRO A 337 -5.36 -32.10 17.79
N THR A 338 -4.84 -31.85 16.60
CA THR A 338 -3.90 -32.77 16.00
C THR A 338 -2.64 -32.74 16.88
N ARG A 339 -2.33 -33.83 17.55
CA ARG A 339 -1.04 -34.04 18.22
C ARG A 339 0.04 -33.80 17.15
N LEU A 340 0.82 -32.76 17.37
CA LEU A 340 2.11 -32.61 16.71
C LEU A 340 3.02 -33.69 17.30
N ASP A 341 3.15 -34.81 16.62
CA ASP A 341 4.25 -35.71 16.86
C ASP A 341 5.50 -35.01 16.35
N VAL A 342 6.31 -34.54 17.29
CA VAL A 342 7.64 -33.99 17.05
C VAL A 342 8.51 -35.16 16.60
N ILE A 343 8.92 -35.15 15.34
CA ILE A 343 10.03 -35.95 14.84
C ILE A 343 11.31 -35.18 15.08
#